data_5538e25164a6241c61f5e684453c267b
#
_entry.id   5538e25164a6241c61f5e684453c267b
#
_cell.length_a   1.000
_cell.length_b   1.000
_cell.length_c   1.000
_cell.angle_alpha   90.00
_cell.angle_beta   90.00
_cell.angle_gamma   90.00
#
_symmetry.space_group_name_H-M   'P 1'
#
loop_
_entity.id
_entity.type
_entity.pdbx_description
1 polymer ?
#
loop_
_entity_poly.entity_id
_entity_poly.type
_entity_poly.pdbx_seq_one_letter_code
_entity_poly.pdbx_strand_id
1 'polypeptide(L)'
;MIIVGIDPGLSGAVAFYDTVEQTVEVVDMPVLELVRNGKKKREVSAQTLANHLAGRKIYAAFLERVNAMTGQGVTSVFSFGRSMGIVEGVLAAYDIPVTLVTPQAWQKAVNQRAGKDGSRERAMQLFPSQADLFQRKKDDGRSDAALIAYYGAKTL
;
A
#
# COMPACT_ATOMS: atom_id res chain seq x y z
N MET A 1 -8.74 13.97 9.09
CA MET A 1 -9.26 13.29 7.87
C MET A 1 -8.30 12.15 7.53
N ILE A 2 -8.82 10.93 7.40
CA ILE A 2 -7.96 9.76 7.11
C ILE A 2 -7.90 9.51 5.60
N ILE A 3 -6.68 9.52 5.07
CA ILE A 3 -6.37 9.11 3.69
C ILE A 3 -5.61 7.79 3.74
N VAL A 4 -6.01 6.85 2.92
CA VAL A 4 -5.36 5.54 2.84
C VAL A 4 -4.44 5.49 1.63
N GLY A 5 -3.21 5.04 1.83
CA GLY A 5 -2.27 4.70 0.77
C GLY A 5 -1.98 3.21 0.77
N ILE A 6 -1.93 2.59 -0.40
CA ILE A 6 -1.78 1.14 -0.52
C ILE A 6 -0.73 0.79 -1.58
N ASP A 7 0.30 0.05 -1.14
CA ASP A 7 1.13 -0.78 -1.99
C ASP A 7 0.51 -2.18 -2.03
N PRO A 8 -0.06 -2.63 -3.17
CA PRO A 8 -0.85 -3.86 -3.24
C PRO A 8 -0.03 -5.15 -3.29
N GLY A 9 1.29 -5.10 -3.28
CA GLY A 9 2.15 -6.27 -3.29
C GLY A 9 1.98 -7.14 -2.03
N LEU A 10 2.34 -8.44 -2.11
CA LEU A 10 2.33 -9.34 -0.94
C LEU A 10 3.32 -8.91 0.15
N SER A 11 4.34 -8.15 -0.21
CA SER A 11 5.29 -7.49 0.70
C SER A 11 5.01 -5.99 0.83
N GLY A 12 3.86 -5.54 0.35
CA GLY A 12 3.39 -4.18 0.45
C GLY A 12 2.78 -3.86 1.82
N ALA A 13 2.00 -2.80 1.87
CA ALA A 13 1.39 -2.31 3.10
C ALA A 13 0.15 -1.46 2.84
N VAL A 14 -0.58 -1.20 3.91
CA VAL A 14 -1.68 -0.23 3.97
C VAL A 14 -1.33 0.82 5.01
N ALA A 15 -1.33 2.09 4.61
CA ALA A 15 -1.04 3.22 5.47
C ALA A 15 -2.28 4.11 5.63
N PHE A 16 -2.55 4.52 6.85
CA PHE A 16 -3.64 5.42 7.24
C PHE A 16 -3.03 6.74 7.70
N TYR A 17 -3.07 7.74 6.85
CA TYR A 17 -2.53 9.07 7.15
C TYR A 17 -3.62 9.99 7.70
N ASP A 18 -3.45 10.46 8.92
CA ASP A 18 -4.31 11.52 9.48
C ASP A 18 -3.76 12.89 9.10
N THR A 19 -4.53 13.63 8.31
CA THR A 19 -4.14 14.95 7.82
C THR A 19 -4.16 16.05 8.90
N VAL A 20 -4.86 15.82 10.00
CA VAL A 20 -4.95 16.77 11.13
C VAL A 20 -3.75 16.58 12.06
N GLU A 21 -3.56 15.35 12.53
CA GLU A 21 -2.46 14.98 13.42
C GLU A 21 -1.11 14.90 12.71
N GLN A 22 -1.12 14.83 11.37
CA GLN A 22 0.06 14.61 10.51
C GLN A 22 0.85 13.34 10.90
N THR A 23 0.14 12.32 11.30
CA THR A 23 0.68 11.02 11.70
C THR A 23 0.23 9.93 10.74
N VAL A 24 0.98 8.83 10.70
CA VAL A 24 0.65 7.67 9.88
C VAL A 24 0.65 6.40 10.71
N GLU A 25 -0.42 5.62 10.59
CA GLU A 25 -0.45 4.24 11.04
C GLU A 25 -0.19 3.35 9.83
N VAL A 26 0.65 2.34 9.96
CA VAL A 26 0.99 1.44 8.85
C VAL A 26 0.83 -0.01 9.30
N VAL A 27 0.16 -0.79 8.47
CA VAL A 27 0.06 -2.24 8.61
C VAL A 27 0.64 -2.91 7.38
N ASP A 28 1.41 -3.99 7.58
CA ASP A 28 1.88 -4.79 6.45
C ASP A 28 0.68 -5.38 5.72
N MET A 29 0.80 -5.59 4.39
CA MET A 29 -0.27 -6.20 3.62
C MET A 29 -0.68 -7.53 4.26
N PRO A 30 -1.95 -7.67 4.67
CA PRO A 30 -2.41 -8.92 5.30
C PRO A 30 -2.42 -10.04 4.26
N VAL A 31 -1.65 -11.08 4.52
CA VAL A 31 -1.54 -12.24 3.65
C VAL A 31 -1.88 -13.52 4.41
N LEU A 32 -2.43 -14.48 3.68
CA LEU A 32 -2.59 -15.84 4.18
C LEU A 32 -1.79 -16.82 3.32
N GLU A 33 -1.33 -17.89 3.97
CA GLU A 33 -0.70 -19.01 3.30
C GLU A 33 -1.75 -20.09 3.01
N LEU A 34 -1.80 -20.51 1.76
CA LEU A 34 -2.65 -21.60 1.29
C LEU A 34 -1.77 -22.74 0.79
N VAL A 35 -2.17 -23.97 1.07
CA VAL A 35 -1.55 -25.15 0.48
C VAL A 35 -2.45 -25.64 -0.65
N ARG A 36 -1.96 -25.55 -1.88
CA ARG A 36 -2.63 -26.07 -3.06
C ARG A 36 -1.69 -27.04 -3.80
N ASN A 37 -2.12 -28.27 -4.02
CA ASN A 37 -1.32 -29.31 -4.68
C ASN A 37 0.07 -29.49 -4.01
N GLY A 38 0.12 -29.52 -2.68
CA GLY A 38 1.35 -29.68 -1.92
C GLY A 38 2.32 -28.47 -1.94
N LYS A 39 1.94 -27.37 -2.58
CA LYS A 39 2.74 -26.15 -2.66
C LYS A 39 2.12 -25.04 -1.82
N LYS A 40 2.95 -24.37 -1.03
CA LYS A 40 2.57 -23.16 -0.31
C LYS A 40 2.38 -22.00 -1.28
N LYS A 41 1.25 -21.33 -1.19
CA LYS A 41 0.96 -20.08 -1.92
C LYS A 41 0.55 -19.02 -0.93
N ARG A 42 0.93 -17.78 -1.21
CA ARG A 42 0.52 -16.60 -0.44
C ARG A 42 -0.46 -15.78 -1.27
N GLU A 43 -1.50 -15.28 -0.63
CA GLU A 43 -2.42 -14.32 -1.23
C GLU A 43 -2.89 -13.29 -0.21
N VAL A 44 -3.40 -12.15 -0.70
CA VAL A 44 -3.97 -11.12 0.18
C VAL A 44 -5.20 -11.68 0.90
N SER A 45 -5.27 -11.46 2.21
CA SER A 45 -6.41 -11.81 3.03
C SER A 45 -7.48 -10.71 2.95
N ALA A 46 -8.54 -10.94 2.17
CA ALA A 46 -9.66 -10.01 2.06
C ALA A 46 -10.29 -9.73 3.44
N GLN A 47 -10.49 -10.77 4.27
CA GLN A 47 -11.10 -10.62 5.59
C GLN A 47 -10.26 -9.78 6.54
N THR A 48 -8.95 -10.01 6.58
CA THR A 48 -8.06 -9.23 7.46
C THR A 48 -7.92 -7.79 6.97
N LEU A 49 -7.86 -7.58 5.65
CA LEU A 49 -7.87 -6.24 5.08
C LEU A 49 -9.17 -5.50 5.46
N ALA A 50 -10.32 -6.14 5.31
CA ALA A 50 -11.61 -5.60 5.71
C ALA A 50 -11.63 -5.20 7.21
N ASN A 51 -11.07 -6.04 8.09
CA ASN A 51 -10.99 -5.75 9.51
C ASN A 51 -10.14 -4.50 9.81
N HIS A 52 -9.07 -4.25 9.04
CA HIS A 52 -8.27 -3.04 9.19
C HIS A 52 -9.01 -1.76 8.76
N LEU A 53 -9.95 -1.87 7.81
CA LEU A 53 -10.76 -0.73 7.35
C LEU A 53 -11.98 -0.48 8.23
N ALA A 54 -12.48 -1.53 8.89
CA ALA A 54 -13.73 -1.49 9.65
C ALA A 54 -13.70 -0.42 10.77
N GLY A 55 -14.80 0.34 10.89
CA GLY A 55 -14.97 1.37 11.93
C GLY A 55 -14.16 2.65 11.71
N ARG A 56 -13.37 2.76 10.65
CA ARG A 56 -12.60 3.97 10.33
C ARG A 56 -13.39 4.88 9.39
N LYS A 57 -13.37 6.18 9.66
CA LYS A 57 -13.90 7.20 8.73
C LYS A 57 -12.83 7.54 7.70
N ILE A 58 -12.72 6.70 6.67
CA ILE A 58 -11.77 6.88 5.57
C ILE A 58 -12.39 7.79 4.53
N TYR A 59 -11.68 8.84 4.15
CA TYR A 59 -12.14 9.81 3.16
C TYR A 59 -11.90 9.34 1.73
N ALA A 60 -10.70 8.82 1.45
CA ALA A 60 -10.33 8.27 0.15
C ALA A 60 -9.14 7.31 0.28
N ALA A 61 -8.98 6.43 -0.69
CA ALA A 61 -7.83 5.56 -0.84
C ALA A 61 -7.07 5.86 -2.14
N PHE A 62 -5.75 5.82 -2.05
CA PHE A 62 -4.83 5.91 -3.17
C PHE A 62 -4.10 4.57 -3.29
N LEU A 63 -4.33 3.90 -4.39
CA LEU A 63 -3.82 2.56 -4.63
C LEU A 63 -2.77 2.62 -5.74
N GLU A 64 -1.57 2.09 -5.48
CA GLU A 64 -0.54 2.05 -6.50
C GLU A 64 -1.00 1.20 -7.68
N ARG A 65 -0.96 1.80 -8.86
CA ARG A 65 -1.27 1.11 -10.11
C ARG A 65 -0.08 0.27 -10.52
N VAL A 66 -0.28 -1.02 -10.60
CA VAL A 66 0.70 -1.99 -11.04
C VAL A 66 0.24 -2.63 -12.33
N ASN A 67 1.18 -2.78 -13.25
CA ASN A 67 0.92 -3.40 -14.56
C ASN A 67 1.67 -4.73 -14.66
N ALA A 68 1.08 -5.67 -15.39
CA ALA A 68 1.82 -6.87 -15.81
C ALA A 68 3.02 -6.45 -16.67
N MET A 69 4.20 -6.99 -16.36
CA MET A 69 5.41 -6.74 -17.14
C MET A 69 5.65 -7.89 -18.14
N THR A 70 6.16 -7.54 -19.31
CA THR A 70 6.58 -8.54 -20.31
C THR A 70 7.63 -9.47 -19.71
N GLY A 71 7.49 -10.78 -19.89
CA GLY A 71 8.41 -11.77 -19.34
C GLY A 71 8.08 -12.30 -17.94
N GLN A 72 7.03 -11.80 -17.29
CA GLN A 72 6.52 -12.43 -16.07
C GLN A 72 5.82 -13.74 -16.36
N GLY A 73 6.01 -14.74 -15.49
CA GLY A 73 5.29 -16.01 -15.60
C GLY A 73 3.78 -15.81 -15.42
N VAL A 74 2.98 -16.54 -16.20
CA VAL A 74 1.51 -16.48 -16.19
C VAL A 74 0.93 -16.63 -14.78
N THR A 75 1.45 -17.55 -13.98
CA THR A 75 1.01 -17.76 -12.59
C THR A 75 1.25 -16.55 -11.71
N SER A 76 2.39 -15.87 -11.89
CA SER A 76 2.72 -14.66 -11.12
C SER A 76 1.82 -13.49 -11.49
N VAL A 77 1.56 -13.29 -12.78
CA VAL A 77 0.65 -12.26 -13.28
C VAL A 77 -0.77 -12.49 -12.75
N PHE A 78 -1.25 -13.74 -12.80
CA PHE A 78 -2.57 -14.07 -12.27
C PHE A 78 -2.68 -13.83 -10.76
N SER A 79 -1.70 -14.30 -9.97
CA SER A 79 -1.67 -14.07 -8.51
C SER A 79 -1.65 -12.60 -8.16
N PHE A 80 -0.89 -11.82 -8.91
CA PHE A 80 -0.76 -10.39 -8.70
C PHE A 80 -2.07 -9.66 -9.05
N GLY A 81 -2.68 -9.96 -10.20
CA GLY A 81 -3.98 -9.40 -10.59
C GLY A 81 -5.08 -9.78 -9.60
N ARG A 82 -5.07 -11.02 -9.07
CA ARG A 82 -5.99 -11.46 -8.04
C ARG A 82 -5.84 -10.64 -6.75
N SER A 83 -4.60 -10.40 -6.27
CA SER A 83 -4.34 -9.58 -5.10
C SER A 83 -4.84 -8.15 -5.27
N MET A 84 -4.59 -7.55 -6.43
CA MET A 84 -5.08 -6.23 -6.79
C MET A 84 -6.62 -6.18 -6.75
N GLY A 85 -7.29 -7.13 -7.38
CA GLY A 85 -8.75 -7.22 -7.40
C GLY A 85 -9.35 -7.43 -6.00
N ILE A 86 -8.68 -8.16 -5.10
CA ILE A 86 -9.10 -8.30 -3.70
C ILE A 86 -9.06 -6.94 -3.00
N VAL A 87 -7.97 -6.20 -3.15
CA VAL A 87 -7.82 -4.86 -2.53
C VAL A 87 -8.92 -3.92 -3.04
N GLU A 88 -9.09 -3.81 -4.35
CA GLU A 88 -10.13 -2.97 -4.96
C GLU A 88 -11.53 -3.39 -4.51
N GLY A 89 -11.82 -4.68 -4.50
CA GLY A 89 -13.13 -5.20 -4.08
C GLY A 89 -13.44 -4.91 -2.62
N VAL A 90 -12.46 -5.04 -1.72
CA VAL A 90 -12.65 -4.71 -0.30
C VAL A 90 -12.88 -3.22 -0.11
N LEU A 91 -12.11 -2.35 -0.78
CA LEU A 91 -12.32 -0.90 -0.70
C LEU A 91 -13.70 -0.50 -1.22
N ALA A 92 -14.13 -1.08 -2.33
CA ALA A 92 -15.47 -0.84 -2.89
C ALA A 92 -16.59 -1.29 -1.95
N ALA A 93 -16.42 -2.43 -1.25
CA ALA A 93 -17.40 -2.92 -0.29
C ALA A 93 -17.58 -1.99 0.94
N TYR A 94 -16.59 -1.16 1.22
CA TYR A 94 -16.64 -0.14 2.28
C TYR A 94 -16.99 1.25 1.75
N ASP A 95 -17.43 1.37 0.50
CA ASP A 95 -17.74 2.66 -0.16
C ASP A 95 -16.60 3.68 -0.10
N ILE A 96 -15.35 3.21 -0.11
CA ILE A 96 -14.16 4.06 -0.06
C ILE A 96 -13.80 4.46 -1.49
N PRO A 97 -13.83 5.76 -1.85
CA PRO A 97 -13.39 6.22 -3.16
C PRO A 97 -11.92 5.88 -3.41
N VAL A 98 -11.62 5.26 -4.55
CA VAL A 98 -10.26 4.80 -4.90
C VAL A 98 -9.73 5.59 -6.08
N THR A 99 -8.51 6.11 -5.94
CA THR A 99 -7.72 6.69 -7.03
C THR A 99 -6.50 5.83 -7.29
N LEU A 100 -6.35 5.35 -8.53
CA LEU A 100 -5.15 4.63 -8.95
C LEU A 100 -4.04 5.62 -9.29
N VAL A 101 -2.87 5.40 -8.71
CA VAL A 101 -1.69 6.27 -8.88
C VAL A 101 -0.49 5.50 -9.43
N THR A 102 0.24 6.10 -10.35
CA THR A 102 1.46 5.47 -10.87
C THR A 102 2.65 5.74 -9.95
N PRO A 103 3.64 4.82 -9.87
CA PRO A 103 4.87 5.05 -9.12
C PRO A 103 5.54 6.37 -9.48
N GLN A 104 5.66 6.67 -10.77
CA GLN A 104 6.30 7.89 -11.26
C GLN A 104 5.60 9.15 -10.75
N ALA A 105 4.25 9.15 -10.68
CA ALA A 105 3.49 10.32 -10.27
C ALA A 105 3.70 10.62 -8.79
N TRP A 106 3.49 9.64 -7.90
CA TRP A 106 3.62 9.89 -6.48
C TRP A 106 5.07 10.08 -6.03
N GLN A 107 6.04 9.31 -6.57
CA GLN A 107 7.46 9.45 -6.24
C GLN A 107 7.99 10.86 -6.57
N LYS A 108 7.63 11.37 -7.75
CA LYS A 108 7.97 12.75 -8.15
C LYS A 108 7.35 13.78 -7.22
N ALA A 109 6.06 13.63 -6.91
CA ALA A 109 5.32 14.61 -6.10
C ALA A 109 5.81 14.70 -4.66
N VAL A 110 6.27 13.57 -4.07
CA VAL A 110 6.84 13.57 -2.71
C VAL A 110 8.34 13.89 -2.70
N ASN A 111 8.96 14.22 -3.82
CA ASN A 111 10.39 14.46 -3.96
C ASN A 111 11.25 13.28 -3.46
N GLN A 112 10.88 12.07 -3.83
CA GLN A 112 11.62 10.88 -3.49
C GLN A 112 12.94 10.84 -4.28
N ARG A 113 14.06 10.61 -3.58
CA ARG A 113 15.34 10.37 -4.22
C ARG A 113 15.33 9.01 -4.93
N ALA A 114 15.96 8.94 -6.11
CA ALA A 114 16.15 7.68 -6.81
C ALA A 114 17.06 6.72 -6.00
N GLY A 115 16.84 5.43 -6.16
CA GLY A 115 17.63 4.37 -5.52
C GLY A 115 16.84 3.56 -4.51
N LYS A 116 17.46 2.47 -4.05
CA LYS A 116 16.79 1.44 -3.22
C LYS A 116 16.25 1.94 -1.88
N ASP A 117 16.87 2.96 -1.31
CA ASP A 117 16.51 3.46 0.02
C ASP A 117 15.67 4.75 -0.05
N GLY A 118 15.37 5.23 -1.27
CA GLY A 118 14.75 6.54 -1.50
C GLY A 118 13.39 6.70 -0.82
N SER A 119 12.52 5.71 -0.88
CA SER A 119 11.21 5.79 -0.24
C SER A 119 11.32 5.76 1.29
N ARG A 120 12.17 4.90 1.85
CA ARG A 120 12.36 4.83 3.31
C ARG A 120 12.95 6.12 3.87
N GLU A 121 13.99 6.65 3.24
CA GLU A 121 14.57 7.95 3.63
C GLU A 121 13.52 9.06 3.58
N ARG A 122 12.73 9.09 2.51
CA ARG A 122 11.70 10.13 2.35
C ARG A 122 10.56 9.99 3.37
N ALA A 123 10.12 8.78 3.65
CA ALA A 123 9.11 8.53 4.69
C ALA A 123 9.62 8.95 6.08
N MET A 124 10.86 8.62 6.44
CA MET A 124 11.46 9.07 7.71
C MET A 124 11.58 10.60 7.82
N GLN A 125 11.83 11.29 6.70
CA GLN A 125 11.85 12.77 6.68
C GLN A 125 10.48 13.40 6.88
N LEU A 126 9.43 12.80 6.29
CA LEU A 126 8.06 13.31 6.38
C LEU A 126 7.38 12.94 7.71
N PHE A 127 7.77 11.82 8.30
CA PHE A 127 7.23 11.29 9.54
C PHE A 127 8.33 11.06 10.59
N PRO A 128 9.04 12.11 11.03
CA PRO A 128 10.21 11.95 11.89
C PRO A 128 9.88 11.34 13.26
N SER A 129 8.70 11.61 13.82
CA SER A 129 8.23 10.99 15.06
C SER A 129 7.91 9.51 14.94
N GLN A 130 7.81 8.99 13.72
CA GLN A 130 7.45 7.60 13.40
C GLN A 130 8.49 6.94 12.49
N ALA A 131 9.72 7.47 12.48
CA ALA A 131 10.80 7.02 11.60
C ALA A 131 11.15 5.53 11.79
N ASP A 132 10.93 4.98 12.98
CA ASP A 132 11.12 3.56 13.29
C ASP A 132 10.27 2.60 12.45
N LEU A 133 9.14 3.06 11.90
CA LEU A 133 8.31 2.26 10.99
C LEU A 133 9.00 1.96 9.64
N PHE A 134 10.05 2.71 9.28
CA PHE A 134 10.64 2.72 7.93
C PHE A 134 12.14 2.38 7.89
N GLN A 135 12.73 1.96 9.00
CA GLN A 135 14.19 1.83 9.11
C GLN A 135 14.77 0.59 8.42
N ARG A 136 14.02 -0.51 8.40
CA ARG A 136 14.53 -1.80 7.90
C ARG A 136 14.39 -1.89 6.39
N LYS A 137 15.28 -2.62 5.72
CA LYS A 137 15.18 -2.88 4.27
C LYS A 137 13.83 -3.49 3.86
N LYS A 138 13.23 -4.31 4.72
CA LYS A 138 11.92 -4.91 4.46
C LYS A 138 10.73 -3.95 4.64
N ASP A 139 10.97 -2.73 5.09
CA ASP A 139 9.94 -1.72 5.30
C ASP A 139 9.68 -0.86 4.05
N ASP A 140 10.22 -1.24 2.88
CA ASP A 140 9.99 -0.52 1.62
C ASP A 140 8.49 -0.40 1.30
N GLY A 141 7.73 -1.48 1.40
CA GLY A 141 6.27 -1.44 1.18
C GLY A 141 5.52 -0.53 2.17
N ARG A 142 5.97 -0.47 3.44
CA ARG A 142 5.43 0.46 4.43
C ARG A 142 5.69 1.90 4.04
N SER A 143 6.90 2.17 3.58
CA SER A 143 7.30 3.51 3.14
C SER A 143 6.52 3.95 1.92
N ASP A 144 6.39 3.07 0.93
CA ASP A 144 5.62 3.36 -0.28
C ASP A 144 4.16 3.66 0.05
N ALA A 145 3.51 2.81 0.85
CA ALA A 145 2.13 3.04 1.27
C ALA A 145 1.95 4.37 2.03
N ALA A 146 2.86 4.71 2.94
CA ALA A 146 2.82 5.98 3.68
C ALA A 146 2.99 7.20 2.76
N LEU A 147 3.92 7.11 1.80
CA LEU A 147 4.15 8.17 0.82
C LEU A 147 2.98 8.33 -0.15
N ILE A 148 2.34 7.24 -0.56
CA ILE A 148 1.13 7.25 -1.38
C ILE A 148 -0.03 7.92 -0.63
N ALA A 149 -0.22 7.62 0.67
CA ALA A 149 -1.23 8.28 1.49
C ALA A 149 -0.97 9.78 1.61
N TYR A 150 0.28 10.17 1.87
CA TYR A 150 0.70 11.57 1.94
C TYR A 150 0.49 12.29 0.60
N TYR A 151 0.88 11.66 -0.51
CA TYR A 151 0.61 12.16 -1.86
C TYR A 151 -0.87 12.40 -2.08
N GLY A 152 -1.71 11.42 -1.74
CA GLY A 152 -3.16 11.52 -1.86
C GLY A 152 -3.73 12.72 -1.11
N ALA A 153 -3.27 12.93 0.13
CA ALA A 153 -3.69 14.06 0.94
C ALA A 153 -3.30 15.43 0.37
N LYS A 154 -2.23 15.48 -0.44
CA LYS A 154 -1.77 16.72 -1.10
C LYS A 154 -2.46 17.00 -2.43
N THR A 155 -3.14 16.01 -3.00
CA THR A 155 -3.82 16.12 -4.31
C THR A 155 -5.34 16.33 -4.18
N LEU A 156 -5.88 16.16 -2.99
CA LEU A 156 -7.27 16.47 -2.63
C LEU A 156 -7.44 17.93 -2.26
#